data_7909bc5be3fec352134be1c32b9b3387
#
_entry.id   7909bc5be3fec352134be1c32b9b3387
#
_cell.length_a   1.000
_cell.length_b   1.000
_cell.length_c   1.000
_cell.angle_alpha   90.00
_cell.angle_beta   90.00
_cell.angle_gamma   90.00
#
_symmetry.space_group_name_H-M   'P 1'
#
loop_
_entity.id
_entity.type
_entity.pdbx_description
1 polymer ?
#
loop_
_entity_poly.entity_id
_entity_poly.type
_entity_poly.pdbx_seq_one_letter_code
_entity_poly.pdbx_strand_id
1 'polypeptide(L)'
;NRNDGYKDFERGLIHFKSMLKSFDEVNYVDWNSPNGSFIWEIEDKLPKKNKIKHYCIPSNIVNQIIFDQNAQKCNESLSRNIAIRRSDADWIVSTNIDVIPPTKKELKKLIKNLDKDTFYTISRREAPKDIIYNSKNEKELRESLSNIPARHFPAKVTPNDNFSLINCCGDFQIAHKDVWNKIRGFEEEMIYACFVDTNVQKKAVLNGYNLQ
;
A
#
# COMPACT_ATOMS: atom_id res chain seq x y z
N ASN A 1 7.15 3.43 10.70
CA ASN A 1 7.19 4.29 11.91
C ASN A 1 7.35 5.76 11.50
N ARG A 2 6.30 6.39 11.03
CA ARG A 2 6.27 7.85 10.90
C ARG A 2 6.19 8.46 12.30
N ASN A 3 7.16 9.31 12.65
CA ASN A 3 7.22 10.02 13.92
C ASN A 3 6.26 11.24 13.99
N ASP A 4 5.12 11.16 13.31
CA ASP A 4 4.21 12.26 13.06
C ASP A 4 2.93 12.26 13.93
N GLY A 5 2.95 11.58 15.07
CA GLY A 5 1.83 11.53 15.99
C GLY A 5 0.73 10.53 15.62
N TYR A 6 0.85 9.77 14.54
CA TYR A 6 -0.03 8.65 14.18
C TYR A 6 0.27 7.37 14.96
N LYS A 7 0.94 7.47 16.09
CA LYS A 7 1.38 6.36 16.93
C LYS A 7 0.32 5.82 17.88
N ASP A 8 -0.92 6.12 17.62
CA ASP A 8 -1.97 5.55 18.42
C ASP A 8 -2.13 4.07 18.04
N PHE A 9 -1.76 3.20 18.97
CA PHE A 9 -1.90 1.75 18.85
C PHE A 9 -3.32 1.34 18.44
N GLU A 10 -4.32 1.97 19.03
CA GLU A 10 -5.73 1.72 18.75
C GLU A 10 -6.07 1.99 17.27
N ARG A 11 -5.50 3.01 16.69
CA ARG A 11 -5.69 3.36 15.29
C ARG A 11 -4.98 2.42 14.35
N GLY A 12 -3.73 2.09 14.63
CA GLY A 12 -3.00 1.08 13.89
C GLY A 12 -3.80 -0.22 13.86
N LEU A 13 -4.42 -0.58 14.98
CA LEU A 13 -5.28 -1.75 15.09
C LEU A 13 -6.57 -1.62 14.23
N ILE A 14 -7.21 -0.45 14.18
CA ILE A 14 -8.38 -0.21 13.32
C ILE A 14 -8.00 -0.38 11.84
N HIS A 15 -6.93 0.25 11.39
CA HIS A 15 -6.43 0.16 10.02
C HIS A 15 -6.11 -1.30 9.65
N PHE A 16 -5.34 -1.98 10.49
CA PHE A 16 -4.94 -3.35 10.22
C PHE A 16 -6.12 -4.32 10.19
N LYS A 17 -7.06 -4.20 11.13
CA LYS A 17 -8.31 -4.98 11.12
C LYS A 17 -9.15 -4.69 9.88
N SER A 18 -9.16 -3.45 9.40
CA SER A 18 -9.86 -3.09 8.15
C SER A 18 -9.24 -3.78 6.94
N MET A 19 -7.91 -3.82 6.84
CA MET A 19 -7.22 -4.58 5.79
C MET A 19 -7.56 -6.06 5.84
N LEU A 20 -7.53 -6.68 7.03
CA LEU A 20 -7.87 -8.10 7.19
C LEU A 20 -9.30 -8.43 6.80
N LYS A 21 -10.25 -7.51 6.98
CA LYS A 21 -11.63 -7.69 6.53
C LYS A 21 -11.79 -7.54 5.03
N SER A 22 -10.96 -6.71 4.40
CA SER A 22 -11.07 -6.34 2.99
C SER A 22 -10.37 -7.32 2.07
N PHE A 23 -9.20 -7.83 2.45
CA PHE A 23 -8.36 -8.69 1.63
C PHE A 23 -8.45 -10.17 2.05
N ASP A 24 -8.24 -11.06 1.09
CA ASP A 24 -8.16 -12.51 1.33
C ASP A 24 -6.79 -12.91 1.89
N GLU A 25 -5.75 -12.20 1.51
CA GLU A 25 -4.37 -12.34 1.99
C GLU A 25 -3.78 -10.96 2.30
N VAL A 26 -3.04 -10.86 3.40
CA VAL A 26 -2.29 -9.65 3.77
C VAL A 26 -0.82 -10.03 3.97
N ASN A 27 0.04 -9.49 3.12
CA ASN A 27 1.48 -9.57 3.25
C ASN A 27 1.98 -8.32 3.98
N TYR A 28 2.43 -8.49 5.21
CA TYR A 28 2.93 -7.41 6.05
C TYR A 28 4.45 -7.48 6.16
N VAL A 29 5.12 -6.42 5.76
CA VAL A 29 6.58 -6.31 5.87
C VAL A 29 6.92 -5.31 6.96
N ASP A 30 7.63 -5.79 7.97
CA ASP A 30 8.18 -5.00 9.04
C ASP A 30 9.65 -4.72 8.77
N TRP A 31 9.96 -3.48 8.49
CA TRP A 31 11.30 -3.05 8.15
C TRP A 31 11.99 -2.49 9.39
N ASN A 32 12.67 -3.37 10.13
CA ASN A 32 13.52 -3.00 11.26
C ASN A 32 12.84 -2.11 12.32
N SER A 33 11.68 -2.53 12.80
CA SER A 33 11.00 -1.82 13.89
C SER A 33 11.83 -1.90 15.18
N PRO A 34 12.21 -0.77 15.80
CA PRO A 34 13.15 -0.76 16.93
C PRO A 34 12.61 -1.42 18.20
N ASN A 35 11.31 -1.48 18.36
CA ASN A 35 10.63 -2.02 19.54
C ASN A 35 9.90 -3.35 19.25
N GLY A 36 10.33 -4.07 18.21
CA GLY A 36 9.64 -5.24 17.74
C GLY A 36 8.53 -4.93 16.75
N SER A 37 7.97 -5.97 16.17
CA SER A 37 6.93 -5.82 15.15
C SER A 37 5.58 -5.47 15.77
N PHE A 38 4.89 -4.52 15.19
CA PHE A 38 3.50 -4.18 15.54
C PHE A 38 2.56 -5.40 15.51
N ILE A 39 2.78 -6.35 14.60
CA ILE A 39 2.00 -7.60 14.52
C ILE A 39 2.10 -8.40 15.82
N TRP A 40 3.27 -8.50 16.44
CA TRP A 40 3.44 -9.24 17.69
C TRP A 40 2.65 -8.64 18.85
N GLU A 41 2.48 -7.32 18.86
CA GLU A 41 1.71 -6.63 19.91
C GLU A 41 0.20 -6.83 19.76
N ILE A 42 -0.26 -7.18 18.56
CA ILE A 42 -1.68 -7.30 18.25
C ILE A 42 -2.13 -8.72 17.90
N GLU A 43 -1.23 -9.69 17.88
CA GLU A 43 -1.49 -11.06 17.41
C GLU A 43 -2.71 -11.69 18.08
N ASP A 44 -2.83 -11.54 19.40
CA ASP A 44 -3.97 -12.06 20.17
C ASP A 44 -5.30 -11.38 19.84
N LYS A 45 -5.25 -10.18 19.22
CA LYS A 45 -6.41 -9.36 18.87
C LYS A 45 -6.84 -9.56 17.42
N LEU A 46 -6.11 -10.38 16.65
CA LEU A 46 -6.37 -10.62 15.25
C LEU A 46 -7.30 -11.82 15.03
N PRO A 47 -8.14 -11.79 14.00
CA PRO A 47 -8.96 -12.93 13.62
C PRO A 47 -8.09 -14.10 13.16
N LYS A 48 -8.21 -15.26 13.79
CA LYS A 48 -7.44 -16.48 13.47
C LYS A 48 -7.66 -17.03 12.06
N LYS A 49 -8.66 -16.54 11.34
CA LYS A 49 -9.05 -17.03 10.00
C LYS A 49 -8.35 -16.31 8.85
N ASN A 50 -7.62 -15.25 9.13
CA ASN A 50 -7.03 -14.44 8.07
C ASN A 50 -5.66 -14.96 7.66
N LYS A 51 -5.40 -14.99 6.37
CA LYS A 51 -4.11 -15.37 5.81
C LYS A 51 -3.15 -14.18 5.90
N ILE A 52 -2.42 -14.09 6.99
CA ILE A 52 -1.39 -13.07 7.20
C ILE A 52 -0.03 -13.72 6.98
N LYS A 53 0.76 -13.13 6.10
CA LYS A 53 2.17 -13.46 5.94
C LYS A 53 2.98 -12.29 6.46
N HIS A 54 3.73 -12.52 7.53
CA HIS A 54 4.55 -11.52 8.16
C HIS A 54 6.03 -11.74 7.84
N TYR A 55 6.68 -10.69 7.36
CA TYR A 55 8.10 -10.68 7.00
C TYR A 55 8.81 -9.62 7.84
N CYS A 56 9.63 -10.05 8.77
CA CYS A 56 10.45 -9.16 9.59
C CYS A 56 11.85 -9.05 8.98
N ILE A 57 12.28 -7.83 8.70
CA ILE A 57 13.61 -7.54 8.17
C ILE A 57 14.47 -6.97 9.30
N PRO A 58 15.40 -7.74 9.86
CA PRO A 58 16.15 -7.34 11.04
C PRO A 58 17.27 -6.33 10.72
N SER A 59 17.72 -5.60 11.75
CA SER A 59 18.71 -4.54 11.63
C SER A 59 20.00 -4.93 10.92
N ASN A 60 20.49 -6.14 11.16
CA ASN A 60 21.72 -6.63 10.52
C ASN A 60 21.58 -6.74 9.00
N ILE A 61 20.39 -7.07 8.49
CA ILE A 61 20.11 -7.11 7.05
C ILE A 61 19.94 -5.67 6.52
N VAL A 62 19.20 -4.83 7.23
CA VAL A 62 18.99 -3.43 6.81
C VAL A 62 20.31 -2.70 6.68
N ASN A 63 21.22 -2.87 7.64
CA ASN A 63 22.55 -2.23 7.63
C ASN A 63 23.46 -2.72 6.50
N GLN A 64 23.19 -3.90 5.93
CA GLN A 64 23.90 -4.39 4.74
C GLN A 64 23.38 -3.82 3.43
N ILE A 65 22.13 -3.36 3.41
CA ILE A 65 21.44 -2.87 2.21
C ILE A 65 21.51 -1.35 2.11
N ILE A 66 21.41 -0.66 3.25
CA ILE A 66 21.39 0.81 3.29
C ILE A 66 22.73 1.32 3.78
N PHE A 67 23.57 1.76 2.84
CA PHE A 67 24.90 2.32 3.14
C PHE A 67 24.88 3.83 3.31
N ASP A 68 23.86 4.52 2.81
CA ASP A 68 23.76 5.99 2.88
C ASP A 68 22.99 6.41 4.13
N GLN A 69 23.63 7.24 4.96
CA GLN A 69 23.02 7.82 6.18
C GLN A 69 21.82 8.72 5.88
N ASN A 70 21.76 9.28 4.67
CA ASN A 70 20.63 10.10 4.19
C ASN A 70 19.52 9.27 3.59
N ALA A 71 19.71 7.97 3.39
CA ALA A 71 18.69 7.08 2.90
C ALA A 71 17.51 6.99 3.88
N GLN A 72 16.35 6.75 3.35
CA GLN A 72 15.15 6.55 4.14
C GLN A 72 15.33 5.34 5.08
N LYS A 73 15.00 5.50 6.36
CA LYS A 73 15.10 4.43 7.38
C LYS A 73 14.27 3.19 7.03
N CYS A 74 13.22 3.36 6.25
CA CYS A 74 12.42 2.28 5.68
C CYS A 74 12.57 2.32 4.16
N ASN A 75 13.18 1.30 3.56
CA ASN A 75 13.19 1.17 2.11
C ASN A 75 11.82 0.67 1.64
N GLU A 76 10.99 1.63 1.21
CA GLU A 76 9.62 1.37 0.79
C GLU A 76 9.54 0.47 -0.44
N SER A 77 10.42 0.67 -1.43
CA SER A 77 10.48 -0.12 -2.65
C SER A 77 10.77 -1.59 -2.36
N LEU A 78 11.82 -1.86 -1.59
CA LEU A 78 12.17 -3.23 -1.18
C LEU A 78 11.07 -3.89 -0.34
N SER A 79 10.53 -3.17 0.63
CA SER A 79 9.45 -3.69 1.48
C SER A 79 8.24 -4.10 0.66
N ARG A 80 7.80 -3.24 -0.26
CA ARG A 80 6.67 -3.54 -1.17
C ARG A 80 6.99 -4.73 -2.09
N ASN A 81 8.19 -4.80 -2.66
CA ASN A 81 8.60 -5.91 -3.52
C ASN A 81 8.66 -7.25 -2.78
N ILE A 82 9.11 -7.26 -1.52
CA ILE A 82 9.07 -8.45 -0.68
C ILE A 82 7.66 -9.00 -0.57
N ALA A 83 6.68 -8.14 -0.31
CA ALA A 83 5.29 -8.52 -0.18
C ALA A 83 4.68 -8.97 -1.53
N ILE A 84 4.92 -8.22 -2.60
CA ILE A 84 4.39 -8.51 -3.95
C ILE A 84 4.88 -9.87 -4.45
N ARG A 85 6.20 -10.12 -4.39
CA ARG A 85 6.80 -11.37 -4.90
C ARG A 85 6.35 -12.62 -4.13
N ARG A 86 5.84 -12.45 -2.91
CA ARG A 86 5.39 -13.56 -2.04
C ARG A 86 3.87 -13.70 -1.98
N SER A 87 3.15 -12.89 -2.74
CA SER A 87 1.71 -13.03 -2.85
C SER A 87 1.33 -14.22 -3.72
N ASP A 88 0.34 -15.00 -3.25
CA ASP A 88 -0.28 -16.08 -4.02
C ASP A 88 -1.50 -15.60 -4.84
N ALA A 89 -1.91 -14.34 -4.66
CA ALA A 89 -3.09 -13.78 -5.30
C ALA A 89 -2.86 -13.42 -6.78
N ASP A 90 -3.91 -13.52 -7.61
CA ASP A 90 -3.87 -13.06 -9.00
C ASP A 90 -3.87 -11.53 -9.09
N TRP A 91 -4.64 -10.87 -8.24
CA TRP A 91 -4.70 -9.42 -8.14
C TRP A 91 -4.01 -8.96 -6.86
N ILE A 92 -3.00 -8.12 -7.01
CA ILE A 92 -2.19 -7.64 -5.90
C ILE A 92 -2.41 -6.14 -5.71
N VAL A 93 -2.69 -5.77 -4.47
CA VAL A 93 -2.79 -4.38 -4.03
C VAL A 93 -1.53 -4.01 -3.26
N SER A 94 -0.85 -2.97 -3.70
CA SER A 94 0.18 -2.28 -2.91
C SER A 94 -0.43 -1.06 -2.26
N THR A 95 -0.40 -0.99 -0.93
CA THR A 95 -1.03 0.10 -0.17
C THR A 95 -0.21 0.48 1.06
N ASN A 96 -0.45 1.68 1.56
CA ASN A 96 0.14 2.16 2.81
C ASN A 96 -0.64 1.60 4.01
N ILE A 97 0.05 1.49 5.14
CA ILE A 97 -0.53 0.98 6.39
C ILE A 97 -1.58 1.90 7.00
N ASP A 98 -1.57 3.17 6.66
CA ASP A 98 -2.49 4.22 7.15
C ASP A 98 -3.71 4.43 6.24
N VAL A 99 -3.92 3.55 5.27
CA VAL A 99 -5.08 3.57 4.38
C VAL A 99 -6.19 2.65 4.90
N ILE A 100 -7.43 3.14 4.92
CA ILE A 100 -8.63 2.30 5.09
C ILE A 100 -9.06 1.84 3.69
N PRO A 101 -8.88 0.56 3.35
CA PRO A 101 -9.22 0.07 2.02
C PRO A 101 -10.73 0.02 1.79
N PRO A 102 -11.20 -0.07 0.54
CA PRO A 102 -12.59 -0.42 0.24
C PRO A 102 -13.00 -1.73 0.92
N THR A 103 -14.28 -1.89 1.19
CA THR A 103 -14.79 -3.15 1.76
C THR A 103 -14.56 -4.34 0.81
N LYS A 104 -14.51 -5.55 1.35
CA LYS A 104 -14.37 -6.78 0.55
C LYS A 104 -15.40 -6.88 -0.58
N LYS A 105 -16.64 -6.43 -0.34
CA LYS A 105 -17.71 -6.42 -1.34
C LYS A 105 -17.38 -5.46 -2.49
N GLU A 106 -16.92 -4.26 -2.16
CA GLU A 106 -16.53 -3.24 -3.14
C GLU A 106 -15.31 -3.69 -3.94
N LEU A 107 -14.28 -4.24 -3.27
CA LEU A 107 -13.10 -4.81 -3.95
C LEU A 107 -13.48 -5.93 -4.92
N LYS A 108 -14.33 -6.87 -4.50
CA LYS A 108 -14.80 -7.95 -5.39
C LYS A 108 -15.56 -7.42 -6.61
N LYS A 109 -16.36 -6.36 -6.43
CA LYS A 109 -17.06 -5.71 -7.54
C LYS A 109 -16.07 -5.00 -8.46
N LEU A 110 -15.09 -4.31 -7.90
CA LEU A 110 -14.04 -3.61 -8.64
C LEU A 110 -13.24 -4.61 -9.50
N ILE A 111 -12.67 -5.64 -8.88
CA ILE A 111 -11.78 -6.62 -9.54
C ILE A 111 -12.46 -7.31 -10.73
N LYS A 112 -13.77 -7.55 -10.68
CA LYS A 112 -14.51 -8.15 -11.81
C LYS A 112 -14.47 -7.32 -13.08
N ASN A 113 -14.23 -6.01 -12.98
CA ASN A 113 -14.24 -5.07 -14.09
C ASN A 113 -12.84 -4.57 -14.47
N LEU A 114 -11.80 -5.07 -13.80
CA LEU A 114 -10.43 -4.70 -14.10
C LEU A 114 -9.91 -5.47 -15.32
N ASP A 115 -9.15 -4.78 -16.14
CA ASP A 115 -8.39 -5.33 -17.24
C ASP A 115 -7.01 -5.79 -16.73
N LYS A 116 -6.59 -7.00 -17.13
CA LYS A 116 -5.31 -7.59 -16.72
C LYS A 116 -4.09 -6.83 -17.25
N ASP A 117 -4.26 -6.11 -18.35
CA ASP A 117 -3.18 -5.34 -18.99
C ASP A 117 -3.16 -3.87 -18.54
N THR A 118 -3.78 -3.58 -17.40
CA THR A 118 -3.85 -2.23 -16.85
C THR A 118 -3.35 -2.18 -15.41
N PHE A 119 -2.50 -1.19 -15.14
CA PHE A 119 -2.07 -0.82 -13.81
C PHE A 119 -3.00 0.27 -13.27
N TYR A 120 -3.62 0.04 -12.13
CA TYR A 120 -4.62 0.93 -11.57
C TYR A 120 -4.11 1.68 -10.35
N THR A 121 -4.53 2.93 -10.23
CA THR A 121 -4.37 3.73 -9.02
C THR A 121 -5.74 4.20 -8.54
N ILE A 122 -5.98 4.14 -7.24
CA ILE A 122 -7.28 4.53 -6.69
C ILE A 122 -7.18 5.88 -6.00
N SER A 123 -8.09 6.78 -6.37
CA SER A 123 -8.25 8.08 -5.72
C SER A 123 -8.57 7.92 -4.23
N ARG A 124 -7.96 8.75 -3.40
CA ARG A 124 -8.14 8.71 -1.95
C ARG A 124 -8.97 9.87 -1.42
N ARG A 125 -9.52 9.68 -0.23
CA ARG A 125 -10.05 10.75 0.61
C ARG A 125 -9.06 10.98 1.75
N GLU A 126 -8.73 12.23 2.01
CA GLU A 126 -7.86 12.59 3.12
C GLU A 126 -8.71 12.86 4.35
N ALA A 127 -8.53 12.05 5.38
CA ALA A 127 -9.26 12.21 6.62
C ALA A 127 -8.68 13.39 7.44
N PRO A 128 -9.47 14.39 7.81
CA PRO A 128 -9.09 15.38 8.78
C PRO A 128 -8.70 14.75 10.13
N LYS A 129 -7.74 15.35 10.82
CA LYS A 129 -7.21 14.81 12.08
C LYS A 129 -8.30 14.61 13.14
N ASP A 130 -9.22 15.55 13.26
CA ASP A 130 -10.33 15.49 14.21
C ASP A 130 -11.25 14.28 13.95
N ILE A 131 -11.60 14.01 12.71
CA ILE A 131 -12.40 12.82 12.34
C ILE A 131 -11.66 11.55 12.75
N ILE A 132 -10.38 11.50 12.46
CA ILE A 132 -9.58 10.35 12.80
C ILE A 132 -9.53 10.18 14.33
N TYR A 133 -9.33 11.24 15.14
CA TYR A 133 -9.21 11.15 16.60
C TYR A 133 -10.56 10.88 17.29
N ASN A 134 -11.65 11.28 16.72
CA ASN A 134 -12.96 11.13 17.32
C ASN A 134 -13.69 9.82 16.94
N SER A 135 -13.23 9.13 15.89
CA SER A 135 -13.83 7.85 15.47
C SER A 135 -13.38 6.70 16.36
N LYS A 136 -14.32 6.04 17.02
CA LYS A 136 -14.06 4.94 17.95
C LYS A 136 -13.83 3.59 17.25
N ASN A 137 -14.28 3.47 16.01
CA ASN A 137 -14.20 2.24 15.24
C ASN A 137 -14.24 2.52 13.72
N GLU A 138 -13.97 1.47 12.94
CA GLU A 138 -13.92 1.56 11.48
C GLU A 138 -15.25 2.05 10.85
N LYS A 139 -16.40 1.67 11.41
CA LYS A 139 -17.71 2.04 10.86
C LYS A 139 -17.93 3.55 10.98
N GLU A 140 -17.73 4.11 12.16
CA GLU A 140 -17.80 5.57 12.39
C GLU A 140 -16.83 6.34 11.50
N LEU A 141 -15.61 5.84 11.36
CA LEU A 141 -14.60 6.46 10.49
C LEU A 141 -15.06 6.48 9.04
N ARG A 142 -15.57 5.37 8.51
CA ARG A 142 -16.10 5.30 7.14
C ARG A 142 -17.30 6.20 6.91
N GLU A 143 -18.22 6.26 7.86
CA GLU A 143 -19.39 7.16 7.80
C GLU A 143 -18.97 8.63 7.78
N SER A 144 -18.04 9.02 8.64
CA SER A 144 -17.50 10.38 8.68
C SER A 144 -16.76 10.76 7.40
N LEU A 145 -16.03 9.80 6.80
CA LEU A 145 -15.31 10.01 5.54
C LEU A 145 -16.21 10.04 4.31
N SER A 146 -17.43 9.52 4.39
CA SER A 146 -18.33 9.41 3.22
C SER A 146 -18.64 10.76 2.58
N ASN A 147 -18.68 11.83 3.36
CA ASN A 147 -18.97 13.20 2.92
C ASN A 147 -17.74 13.99 2.47
N ILE A 148 -16.54 13.42 2.62
CA ILE A 148 -15.31 14.08 2.18
C ILE A 148 -15.10 13.80 0.69
N PRO A 149 -14.89 14.83 -0.14
CA PRO A 149 -14.64 14.62 -1.56
C PRO A 149 -13.37 13.81 -1.78
N ALA A 150 -13.40 12.91 -2.75
CA ALA A 150 -12.22 12.20 -3.15
C ALA A 150 -11.26 13.15 -3.87
N ARG A 151 -9.97 13.02 -3.57
CA ARG A 151 -8.93 13.70 -4.34
C ARG A 151 -8.71 12.91 -5.62
N HIS A 152 -9.18 13.46 -6.73
CA HIS A 152 -9.01 12.84 -8.04
C HIS A 152 -7.68 13.25 -8.64
N PHE A 153 -6.95 12.25 -9.10
CA PHE A 153 -5.82 12.43 -9.97
C PHE A 153 -6.25 11.89 -11.35
N PRO A 154 -6.51 12.76 -12.33
CA PRO A 154 -6.87 12.30 -13.66
C PRO A 154 -5.64 11.65 -14.28
N ALA A 155 -5.66 10.35 -14.42
CA ALA A 155 -4.67 9.67 -15.21
C ALA A 155 -5.29 8.44 -15.86
N LYS A 156 -5.67 8.64 -17.10
CA LYS A 156 -5.73 7.53 -18.04
C LYS A 156 -4.57 7.78 -19.01
N VAL A 157 -3.51 6.98 -18.88
CA VAL A 157 -2.30 7.11 -19.67
C VAL A 157 -2.08 5.80 -20.41
N THR A 158 -1.89 5.88 -21.70
CA THR A 158 -1.53 4.74 -22.55
C THR A 158 -0.03 4.76 -22.86
N PRO A 159 0.56 3.67 -23.35
CA PRO A 159 1.98 3.63 -23.73
C PRO A 159 2.41 4.68 -24.76
N ASN A 160 1.46 5.25 -25.50
CA ASN A 160 1.71 6.27 -26.51
C ASN A 160 1.56 7.71 -26.00
N ASP A 161 1.15 7.89 -24.74
CA ASP A 161 0.94 9.21 -24.17
C ASP A 161 2.23 9.81 -23.60
N ASN A 162 2.17 11.09 -23.32
CA ASN A 162 3.29 11.81 -22.71
C ASN A 162 3.44 11.40 -21.22
N PHE A 163 4.59 10.81 -20.88
CA PHE A 163 4.93 10.38 -19.51
C PHE A 163 4.91 11.49 -18.45
N SER A 164 5.01 12.76 -18.86
CA SER A 164 4.94 13.88 -17.91
C SER A 164 3.56 14.01 -17.23
N LEU A 165 2.53 13.40 -17.80
CA LEU A 165 1.16 13.37 -17.24
C LEU A 165 1.00 12.37 -16.10
N ILE A 166 1.97 11.49 -15.86
CA ILE A 166 1.91 10.52 -14.78
C ILE A 166 2.24 11.22 -13.47
N ASN A 167 1.21 11.60 -12.75
CA ASN A 167 1.32 12.17 -11.41
C ASN A 167 0.16 11.64 -10.56
N CYS A 168 0.23 10.38 -10.20
CA CYS A 168 -0.82 9.69 -9.46
C CYS A 168 -0.36 9.33 -8.05
N CYS A 169 -1.34 9.21 -7.16
CA CYS A 169 -1.10 8.77 -5.79
C CYS A 169 -0.76 7.28 -5.75
N GLY A 170 0.28 6.92 -5.01
CA GLY A 170 0.70 5.54 -4.82
C GLY A 170 0.11 4.82 -3.61
N ASP A 171 -0.76 5.48 -2.86
CA ASP A 171 -1.25 4.93 -1.60
C ASP A 171 -2.10 3.66 -1.78
N PHE A 172 -2.68 3.47 -2.97
CA PHE A 172 -3.48 2.29 -3.28
C PHE A 172 -3.36 1.96 -4.77
N GLN A 173 -2.49 1.03 -5.10
CA GLN A 173 -2.19 0.60 -6.46
C GLN A 173 -2.61 -0.86 -6.65
N ILE A 174 -3.32 -1.16 -7.74
CA ILE A 174 -3.79 -2.51 -8.06
C ILE A 174 -3.29 -2.91 -9.44
N ALA A 175 -2.74 -4.10 -9.56
CA ALA A 175 -2.46 -4.71 -10.84
C ALA A 175 -2.55 -6.24 -10.76
N HIS A 176 -2.75 -6.87 -11.90
CA HIS A 176 -2.63 -8.31 -12.01
C HIS A 176 -1.18 -8.75 -11.71
N LYS A 177 -1.01 -9.94 -11.16
CA LYS A 177 0.30 -10.50 -10.80
C LYS A 177 1.30 -10.49 -11.96
N ASP A 178 0.82 -10.75 -13.18
CA ASP A 178 1.67 -10.75 -14.37
C ASP A 178 2.25 -9.37 -14.67
N VAL A 179 1.48 -8.29 -14.44
CA VAL A 179 1.98 -6.91 -14.58
C VAL A 179 3.09 -6.66 -13.57
N TRP A 180 2.85 -6.96 -12.28
CA TRP A 180 3.85 -6.81 -11.22
C TRP A 180 5.14 -7.59 -11.53
N ASN A 181 5.01 -8.82 -12.01
CA ASN A 181 6.15 -9.65 -12.39
C ASN A 181 6.91 -9.08 -13.60
N LYS A 182 6.17 -8.64 -14.63
CA LYS A 182 6.78 -8.08 -15.85
C LYS A 182 7.56 -6.82 -15.58
N ILE A 183 7.02 -5.90 -14.78
CA ILE A 183 7.69 -4.66 -14.41
C ILE A 183 8.73 -4.85 -13.27
N ARG A 184 8.82 -6.05 -12.69
CA ARG A 184 9.66 -6.38 -11.53
C ARG A 184 9.37 -5.54 -10.28
N GLY A 185 8.11 -5.10 -10.12
CA GLY A 185 7.68 -4.26 -9.01
C GLY A 185 8.30 -2.86 -9.00
N PHE A 186 8.50 -2.34 -7.80
CA PHE A 186 9.13 -1.03 -7.55
C PHE A 186 10.63 -1.05 -7.86
N GLU A 187 11.21 0.13 -8.09
CA GLU A 187 12.65 0.26 -8.31
C GLU A 187 13.42 0.17 -6.99
N GLU A 188 14.21 -0.87 -6.82
CA GLU A 188 14.87 -1.18 -5.54
C GLU A 188 16.04 -0.25 -5.23
N GLU A 189 16.61 0.38 -6.25
CA GLU A 189 17.68 1.39 -6.12
C GLU A 189 17.17 2.74 -5.63
N MET A 190 15.84 2.94 -5.61
CA MET A 190 15.23 4.15 -5.05
C MET A 190 15.23 4.08 -3.51
N ILE A 191 16.35 4.44 -2.92
CA ILE A 191 16.54 4.47 -1.46
C ILE A 191 16.00 5.73 -0.77
N TYR A 192 15.58 6.73 -1.57
CA TYR A 192 14.96 7.96 -1.10
C TYR A 192 13.44 7.93 -1.33
N ALA A 193 12.68 8.55 -0.44
CA ALA A 193 11.21 8.47 -0.43
C ALA A 193 10.50 9.11 -1.62
N CYS A 194 11.20 9.90 -2.44
CA CYS A 194 10.56 10.71 -3.48
C CYS A 194 10.27 9.90 -4.74
N PHE A 195 9.04 10.06 -5.28
CA PHE A 195 8.63 9.55 -6.59
C PHE A 195 8.62 8.03 -6.79
N VAL A 196 8.70 7.24 -5.74
CA VAL A 196 8.62 5.77 -5.80
C VAL A 196 7.34 5.31 -6.52
N ASP A 197 6.22 5.93 -6.18
CA ASP A 197 4.91 5.64 -6.76
C ASP A 197 4.81 6.02 -8.24
N THR A 198 5.29 7.20 -8.58
CA THR A 198 5.31 7.67 -9.97
C THR A 198 6.25 6.83 -10.82
N ASN A 199 7.36 6.39 -10.26
CA ASN A 199 8.32 5.54 -10.97
C ASN A 199 7.72 4.19 -11.36
N VAL A 200 7.05 3.49 -10.45
CA VAL A 200 6.45 2.18 -10.75
C VAL A 200 5.34 2.31 -11.80
N GLN A 201 4.57 3.39 -11.78
CA GLN A 201 3.56 3.68 -12.79
C GLN A 201 4.19 3.91 -14.17
N LYS A 202 5.28 4.69 -14.23
CA LYS A 202 6.07 4.86 -15.46
C LYS A 202 6.65 3.55 -15.97
N LYS A 203 7.16 2.69 -15.07
CA LYS A 203 7.61 1.35 -15.44
C LYS A 203 6.50 0.53 -16.09
N ALA A 204 5.27 0.60 -15.59
CA ALA A 204 4.13 -0.11 -16.18
C ALA A 204 3.87 0.38 -17.61
N VAL A 205 3.78 1.69 -17.82
CA VAL A 205 3.53 2.27 -19.14
C VAL A 205 4.67 1.97 -20.12
N LEU A 206 5.94 2.06 -19.69
CA LEU A 206 7.11 1.71 -20.50
C LEU A 206 7.15 0.23 -20.89
N ASN A 207 6.52 -0.64 -20.13
CA ASN A 207 6.38 -2.06 -20.45
C ASN A 207 5.11 -2.39 -21.26
N GLY A 208 4.40 -1.38 -21.76
CA GLY A 208 3.26 -1.55 -22.66
C GLY A 208 1.90 -1.66 -21.97
N TYR A 209 1.83 -1.48 -20.66
CA TYR A 209 0.57 -1.52 -19.90
C TYR A 209 -0.13 -0.16 -19.87
N ASN A 210 -1.45 -0.18 -19.83
CA ASN A 210 -2.23 1.02 -19.58
C ASN A 210 -2.12 1.43 -18.10
N LEU A 211 -2.29 2.72 -17.82
CA LEU A 211 -2.47 3.27 -16.48
C LEU A 211 -3.86 3.88 -16.36
N GLN A 212 -4.56 3.59 -15.28
CA GLN A 212 -5.89 4.14 -15.00
C GLN A 212 -6.07 4.47 -13.53
#